data_065af9a4e22f06a8864cd9d793aef82f
#
_entry.id   065af9a4e22f06a8864cd9d793aef82f
#
_cell.length_a   1.000
_cell.length_b   1.000
_cell.length_c   1.000
_cell.angle_alpha   90.00
_cell.angle_beta   90.00
_cell.angle_gamma   90.00
#
_symmetry.space_group_name_H-M   'P 1'
#
loop_
_entity.id
_entity.type
_entity.pdbx_description
1 polymer ?
#
loop_
_entity_poly.entity_id
_entity_poly.type
_entity_poly.pdbx_seq_one_letter_code
_entity_poly.pdbx_strand_id
1 'polypeptide(L)'
;MVEELVLKALFFAGELRGSDIANRIKLPQLIIDEVIEGLRKSKYIDLKGGAGMGVGKSGMIYTLTTFATDLIRQILDRNRY
;
A
#
# COMPACT_ATOMS: atom_id res chain seq x y z
N MET A 1 13.56 1.19 -2.49
CA MET A 1 12.63 0.13 -2.84
C MET A 1 11.22 0.63 -2.87
N VAL A 2 10.56 0.34 -3.96
CA VAL A 2 9.19 0.84 -4.16
C VAL A 2 8.22 0.22 -3.16
N GLU A 3 8.39 -1.06 -2.88
CA GLU A 3 7.50 -1.73 -1.92
C GLU A 3 7.53 -1.06 -0.55
N GLU A 4 8.70 -0.69 -0.11
CA GLU A 4 8.84 -0.04 1.18
C GLU A 4 8.17 1.32 1.19
N LEU A 5 8.28 2.05 0.09
CA LEU A 5 7.62 3.35 -0.02
C LEU A 5 6.10 3.20 0.04
N VAL A 6 5.57 2.20 -0.64
CA VAL A 6 4.14 1.94 -0.62
C VAL A 6 3.68 1.57 0.79
N LEU A 7 4.42 0.70 1.46
CA LEU A 7 4.07 0.27 2.81
C LEU A 7 4.10 1.43 3.79
N LYS A 8 5.11 2.27 3.70
CA LYS A 8 5.21 3.44 4.58
C LYS A 8 4.09 4.43 4.31
N ALA A 9 3.78 4.66 3.04
CA ALA A 9 2.70 5.57 2.70
C ALA A 9 1.37 5.08 3.29
N LEU A 10 1.11 3.79 3.20
CA LEU A 10 -0.09 3.21 3.76
C LEU A 10 -0.09 3.27 5.29
N PHE A 11 1.07 3.06 5.89
CA PHE A 11 1.17 3.12 7.34
C PHE A 11 0.80 4.49 7.88
N PHE A 12 1.31 5.54 7.26
CA PHE A 12 1.05 6.89 7.74
C PHE A 12 -0.33 7.40 7.35
N ALA A 13 -0.84 6.99 6.21
CA ALA A 13 -2.15 7.45 5.76
C ALA A 13 -3.30 6.60 6.32
N GLY A 14 -3.01 5.38 6.71
CA GLY A 14 -4.04 4.44 7.15
C GLY A 14 -4.60 3.64 6.00
N GLU A 15 -5.08 4.31 5.00
CA GLU A 15 -5.58 3.65 3.80
C GLU A 15 -5.42 4.60 2.61
N LEU A 16 -5.21 4.04 1.44
CA LEU A 16 -5.04 4.82 0.22
C LEU A 16 -5.63 4.07 -0.96
N ARG A 17 -6.08 4.82 -1.94
CA ARG A 17 -6.47 4.24 -3.22
C ARG A 17 -5.22 4.01 -4.06
N GLY A 18 -5.34 3.12 -5.03
CA GLY A 18 -4.23 2.87 -5.93
C GLY A 18 -3.73 4.14 -6.62
N SER A 19 -4.65 5.00 -7.04
CA SER A 19 -4.26 6.26 -7.67
C SER A 19 -3.56 7.19 -6.70
N ASP A 20 -3.97 7.19 -5.44
CA ASP A 20 -3.31 8.01 -4.42
C ASP A 20 -1.88 7.54 -4.19
N ILE A 21 -1.68 6.24 -4.17
CA ILE A 21 -0.34 5.68 -4.01
C ILE A 21 0.55 6.09 -5.18
N ALA A 22 0.03 5.99 -6.39
CA ALA A 22 0.78 6.38 -7.57
C ALA A 22 1.16 7.86 -7.53
N ASN A 23 0.24 8.70 -7.09
CA ASN A 23 0.51 10.13 -6.98
C ASN A 23 1.56 10.45 -5.92
N ARG A 24 1.52 9.76 -4.81
CA ARG A 24 2.47 10.00 -3.72
C ARG A 24 3.87 9.56 -4.09
N ILE A 25 3.98 8.44 -4.76
CA ILE A 25 5.28 7.87 -5.10
C ILE A 25 5.75 8.37 -6.46
N LYS A 26 4.83 8.90 -7.25
CA LYS A 26 5.13 9.47 -8.57
C LYS A 26 5.65 8.43 -9.54
N LEU A 27 5.01 7.28 -9.53
CA LEU A 27 5.31 6.22 -10.48
C LEU A 27 4.08 5.93 -11.33
N PRO A 28 4.27 5.38 -12.52
CA PRO A 28 3.13 5.00 -13.35
C PRO A 28 2.21 4.02 -12.63
N GLN A 29 0.93 4.13 -12.92
CA GLN A 29 -0.05 3.26 -12.28
C GLN A 29 0.24 1.79 -12.52
N LEU A 30 0.75 1.45 -13.70
CA LEU A 30 1.07 0.08 -14.02
C LEU A 30 2.11 -0.50 -13.06
N ILE A 31 3.14 0.28 -12.75
CA ILE A 31 4.19 -0.14 -11.82
C ILE A 31 3.60 -0.30 -10.42
N ILE A 32 2.76 0.64 -10.01
CA ILE A 32 2.13 0.58 -8.70
C ILE A 32 1.24 -0.64 -8.59
N ASP A 33 0.49 -0.96 -9.63
CA ASP A 33 -0.37 -2.13 -9.64
C ASP A 33 0.42 -3.42 -9.44
N GLU A 34 1.56 -3.53 -10.10
CA GLU A 34 2.42 -4.70 -9.96
C GLU A 34 2.97 -4.83 -8.54
N VAL A 35 3.41 -3.72 -7.97
CA VAL A 35 3.92 -3.71 -6.61
C VAL A 35 2.82 -4.10 -5.61
N ILE A 36 1.65 -3.53 -5.77
CA ILE A 36 0.54 -3.83 -4.89
C ILE A 36 0.14 -5.31 -4.97
N GLU A 37 0.13 -5.87 -6.18
CA GLU A 37 -0.17 -7.29 -6.34
C GLU A 37 0.83 -8.17 -5.60
N GLY A 38 2.10 -7.85 -5.72
CA GLY A 38 3.13 -8.58 -5.00
C GLY A 38 2.96 -8.49 -3.49
N LEU A 39 2.65 -7.30 -3.00
CA LEU A 39 2.45 -7.09 -1.57
C LEU A 39 1.19 -7.79 -1.06
N ARG A 40 0.16 -7.85 -1.87
CA ARG A 40 -1.05 -8.59 -1.51
C ARG A 40 -0.76 -10.08 -1.39
N LYS A 41 0.00 -10.61 -2.31
CA LYS A 41 0.36 -12.03 -2.27
C LYS A 41 1.17 -12.37 -1.03
N SER A 42 1.97 -11.43 -0.57
CA SER A 42 2.76 -11.60 0.65
C SER A 42 1.97 -11.27 1.91
N LYS A 43 0.71 -10.89 1.75
CA LYS A 43 -0.18 -10.55 2.85
C LYS A 43 0.24 -9.31 3.63
N TYR A 44 0.90 -8.40 2.97
CA TYR A 44 1.23 -7.11 3.56
C TYR A 44 0.11 -6.09 3.35
N ILE A 45 -0.62 -6.21 2.28
CA ILE A 45 -1.69 -5.27 1.93
C ILE A 45 -3.01 -6.03 1.82
N ASP A 46 -4.05 -5.41 2.34
CA ASP A 46 -5.39 -5.95 2.25
C ASP A 46 -6.26 -5.01 1.41
N LEU A 47 -7.27 -5.57 0.80
CA LEU A 47 -8.20 -4.80 -0.01
C LEU A 47 -9.38 -4.42 0.87
N LYS A 48 -9.55 -3.14 1.08
CA LYS A 48 -10.64 -2.65 1.90
C LYS A 48 -11.68 -1.99 1.02
N GLY A 49 -12.87 -2.50 1.00
CA GLY A 49 -13.91 -1.91 0.22
C GLY A 49 -13.64 -2.06 -1.26
N GLY A 50 -13.52 -0.98 -1.95
CA GLY A 50 -13.36 -1.04 -3.38
C GLY A 50 -14.57 -1.67 -4.02
N ALA A 51 -15.65 -1.44 -3.44
CA ALA A 51 -16.86 -2.09 -3.82
C ALA A 51 -17.43 -1.58 -5.12
N GLY A 52 -16.83 -0.63 -5.70
CA GLY A 52 -17.36 -0.08 -6.91
C GLY A 52 -17.21 -1.07 -8.04
N MET A 53 -18.26 -1.68 -8.43
CA MET A 53 -18.23 -2.51 -9.61
C MET A 53 -17.90 -1.65 -10.81
N GLY A 54 -16.99 -2.11 -11.62
CA GLY A 54 -16.55 -1.35 -12.76
C GLY A 54 -15.48 -0.33 -12.42
N VAL A 55 -15.15 -0.20 -11.17
CA VAL A 55 -14.05 0.67 -10.77
C VAL A 55 -12.76 -0.14 -10.90
N GLY A 56 -11.86 0.23 -11.68
CA GLY A 56 -10.61 -0.50 -11.84
C GLY A 56 -9.77 -0.52 -10.56
N LYS A 57 -8.59 -1.09 -10.69
CA LYS A 57 -7.69 -1.20 -9.54
C LYS A 57 -7.37 0.14 -8.91
N SER A 58 -7.34 1.19 -9.69
CA SER A 58 -7.01 2.51 -9.17
C SER A 58 -8.08 3.05 -8.23
N GLY A 59 -9.30 2.54 -8.32
CA GLY A 59 -10.38 2.96 -7.43
C GLY A 59 -10.49 2.14 -6.18
N MET A 60 -9.74 1.06 -6.07
CA MET A 60 -9.78 0.21 -4.89
C MET A 60 -9.00 0.83 -3.74
N ILE A 61 -9.49 0.60 -2.54
CA ILE A 61 -8.85 1.12 -1.34
C ILE A 61 -7.99 0.02 -0.74
N TYR A 62 -6.74 0.35 -0.49
CA TYR A 62 -5.78 -0.58 0.08
C TYR A 62 -5.39 -0.15 1.48
N THR A 63 -5.17 -1.12 2.33
CA THR A 63 -4.76 -0.86 3.70
C THR A 63 -3.72 -1.91 4.11
N LEU A 64 -2.97 -1.62 5.15
CA LEU A 64 -2.00 -2.58 5.66
C LEU A 64 -2.69 -3.63 6.49
N THR A 65 -2.20 -4.86 6.41
CA THR A 65 -2.63 -5.91 7.32
C THR A 65 -2.01 -5.66 8.69
N THR A 66 -2.53 -6.31 9.70
CA THR A 66 -1.95 -6.22 11.05
C THR A 66 -0.50 -6.66 11.04
N PHE A 67 -0.21 -7.71 10.30
CA PHE A 67 1.15 -8.22 10.17
C PHE A 67 2.09 -7.15 9.62
N ALA A 68 1.68 -6.49 8.54
CA ALA A 68 2.51 -5.47 7.93
C ALA A 68 2.66 -4.25 8.83
N THR A 69 1.59 -3.87 9.51
CA THR A 69 1.63 -2.73 10.42
C THR A 69 2.65 -2.97 11.53
N ASP A 70 2.64 -4.15 12.11
CA ASP A 70 3.61 -4.49 13.16
C ASP A 70 5.03 -4.49 12.63
N LEU A 71 5.21 -5.02 11.43
CA LEU A 71 6.53 -5.06 10.81
C LEU A 71 7.07 -3.66 10.59
N ILE A 72 6.25 -2.75 10.10
CA ILE A 72 6.68 -1.39 9.84
C ILE A 72 6.98 -0.66 11.14
N ARG A 73 6.20 -0.90 12.18
CA ARG A 73 6.48 -0.32 13.49
C ARG A 73 7.85 -0.73 14.00
N GLN A 74 8.19 -2.00 13.83
CA GLN A 74 9.50 -2.49 14.24
C GLN A 74 10.62 -1.80 13.45
N ILE A 75 10.42 -1.63 12.15
CA ILE A 75 11.41 -0.96 11.32
C ILE A 75 11.59 0.49 11.74
N LEU A 76 10.50 1.19 11.98
CA LEU A 76 10.56 2.59 12.39
C LEU A 76 11.20 2.74 13.77
N ASP A 77 10.91 1.81 14.65
CA ASP A 77 11.53 1.83 15.98
C ASP A 77 13.04 1.67 15.91
N ARG A 78 13.51 0.79 15.05
CA ARG A 78 14.94 0.57 14.89
C ARG A 78 15.65 1.76 14.29
N ASN A 79 14.99 2.49 13.43
CA ASN A 79 15.58 3.61 12.73
C ASN A 79 15.28 4.94 13.38
N ARG A 80 14.99 4.90 14.62
CA ARG A 80 14.59 6.06 15.37
C ARG A 80 15.78 6.79 15.91
N TYR A 81 16.30 7.66 15.21
CA TYR A 81 17.39 8.48 15.72
C TYR A 81 17.19 9.89 15.32
#